data_06d703c4cba019b5eb1a1de11766b73a
#
_entry.id   06d703c4cba019b5eb1a1de11766b73a
#
_cell.length_a   1.000
_cell.length_b   1.000
_cell.length_c   1.000
_cell.angle_alpha   90.00
_cell.angle_beta   90.00
_cell.angle_gamma   90.00
#
_symmetry.space_group_name_H-M   'P 1'
#
loop_
_entity.id
_entity.type
_entity.pdbx_description
1 polymer ?
#
loop_
_entity_poly.entity_id
_entity_poly.type
_entity_poly.pdbx_seq_one_letter_code
_entity_poly.pdbx_strand_id
1 'polypeptide(L)'
;MKLKTLLAPLLIGALAFAIAGCGSTSNQSTQTQKEIKIGATSGPHAQVAEAVAKEAKKQGIDLKVVEFSDYVTPDKALADGDIQLNAYQHVPFMENFNKQNGSNLVAIG
;
A
#
# COMPACT_ATOMS: atom_id res chain seq x y z
N MET A 1 -69.52 7.96 28.81
CA MET A 1 -70.03 9.30 29.12
C MET A 1 -68.94 10.32 29.06
N LYS A 2 -69.12 11.26 28.16
CA LYS A 2 -68.52 12.59 28.10
C LYS A 2 -66.97 12.63 28.02
N LEU A 3 -66.38 12.78 26.84
CA LEU A 3 -66.33 14.02 26.09
C LEU A 3 -65.75 15.18 26.88
N LYS A 4 -64.51 15.54 26.51
CA LYS A 4 -64.11 16.94 26.27
C LYS A 4 -62.68 16.97 25.76
N THR A 5 -62.59 17.07 24.48
CA THR A 5 -62.00 18.19 23.74
C THR A 5 -61.28 19.21 24.61
N LEU A 6 -60.08 19.45 24.26
CA LEU A 6 -59.49 20.78 24.17
C LEU A 6 -58.18 20.64 23.36
N LEU A 7 -58.36 21.07 22.20
CA LEU A 7 -57.54 22.02 21.44
C LEU A 7 -56.50 22.75 22.29
N ALA A 8 -55.30 22.72 21.81
CA ALA A 8 -54.41 23.85 21.95
C ALA A 8 -53.32 23.83 20.91
N PRO A 9 -52.93 24.97 20.49
CA PRO A 9 -52.37 25.16 19.16
C PRO A 9 -50.85 25.15 19.13
N LEU A 10 -50.41 24.88 17.94
CA LEU A 10 -49.40 25.66 17.23
C LEU A 10 -48.36 26.38 18.09
N LEU A 11 -47.15 25.94 17.99
CA LEU A 11 -46.03 26.84 17.86
C LEU A 11 -45.01 26.27 16.89
N ILE A 12 -45.09 26.84 15.77
CA ILE A 12 -44.10 26.94 14.71
C ILE A 12 -42.79 27.39 15.33
N GLY A 13 -41.84 26.54 15.28
CA GLY A 13 -40.43 26.82 15.49
C GLY A 13 -39.65 26.32 14.34
N ALA A 14 -39.80 27.00 13.22
CA ALA A 14 -38.87 26.80 12.10
C ALA A 14 -37.51 27.37 12.49
N LEU A 15 -36.66 26.55 13.04
CA LEU A 15 -35.26 26.87 13.17
C LEU A 15 -34.53 26.23 11.97
N ALA A 16 -34.58 26.98 10.89
CA ALA A 16 -33.69 26.71 9.78
C ALA A 16 -32.26 26.97 10.24
N PHE A 17 -31.61 25.97 10.74
CA PHE A 17 -30.16 25.95 10.79
C PHE A 17 -29.64 25.67 9.37
N ALA A 18 -29.50 26.73 8.63
CA ALA A 18 -28.62 26.74 7.49
C ALA A 18 -27.19 26.53 8.03
N ILE A 19 -26.79 25.29 8.21
CA ILE A 19 -25.40 24.97 8.34
C ILE A 19 -24.84 25.07 6.91
N ALA A 20 -24.43 26.29 6.55
CA ALA A 20 -23.47 26.45 5.50
C ALA A 20 -22.17 25.85 6.02
N GLY A 21 -22.13 24.54 6.05
CA GLY A 21 -20.90 23.79 6.20
C GLY A 21 -20.12 23.95 4.91
N CYS A 22 -19.33 25.00 4.77
CA CYS A 22 -18.17 24.98 3.90
C CYS A 22 -17.24 23.92 4.44
N GLY A 23 -17.59 22.67 4.26
CA GLY A 23 -16.68 21.58 4.31
C GLY A 23 -15.84 21.62 3.07
N SER A 24 -14.79 22.42 3.04
CA SER A 24 -13.63 22.11 2.24
C SER A 24 -13.09 20.82 2.80
N THR A 25 -13.72 19.73 2.47
CA THR A 25 -13.14 18.43 2.57
C THR A 25 -12.11 18.38 1.44
N SER A 26 -10.95 18.95 1.69
CA SER A 26 -9.77 18.42 1.07
C SER A 26 -9.71 16.97 1.52
N ASN A 27 -10.28 16.10 0.71
CA ASN A 27 -9.88 14.72 0.66
C ASN A 27 -8.43 14.69 0.19
N GLN A 28 -7.52 15.11 1.07
CA GLN A 28 -6.26 14.45 1.15
C GLN A 28 -6.59 13.06 1.63
N SER A 29 -6.94 12.18 0.70
CA SER A 29 -6.61 10.79 0.86
C SER A 29 -5.11 10.82 1.12
N THR A 30 -4.76 10.70 2.36
CA THR A 30 -3.47 10.19 2.78
C THR A 30 -3.52 8.77 2.23
N GLN A 31 -3.17 8.62 0.96
CA GLN A 31 -2.74 7.33 0.47
C GLN A 31 -1.56 7.02 1.36
N THR A 32 -1.80 6.16 2.33
CA THR A 32 -0.74 5.50 3.06
C THR A 32 0.02 4.76 1.98
N GLN A 33 1.11 5.37 1.53
CA GLN A 33 1.92 4.84 0.45
C GLN A 33 2.42 3.50 0.97
N LYS A 34 1.90 2.43 0.38
CA LYS A 34 2.25 1.08 0.80
C LYS A 34 3.75 0.89 0.55
N GLU A 35 4.50 0.64 1.61
CA GLU A 35 5.92 0.30 1.51
C GLU A 35 6.09 -0.91 0.59
N ILE A 36 6.94 -0.78 -0.41
CA ILE A 36 7.33 -1.85 -1.33
C ILE A 36 8.69 -2.37 -0.89
N LYS A 37 8.78 -3.65 -0.59
CA LYS A 37 10.04 -4.28 -0.21
C LYS A 37 10.71 -4.90 -1.43
N ILE A 38 11.98 -4.55 -1.65
CA ILE A 38 12.83 -5.13 -2.68
C ILE A 38 13.96 -5.92 -2.05
N GLY A 39 14.04 -7.21 -2.36
CA GLY A 39 15.11 -8.09 -1.93
C GLY A 39 16.34 -7.95 -2.82
N ALA A 40 17.51 -7.91 -2.20
CA ALA A 40 18.78 -7.93 -2.87
C ALA A 40 19.82 -8.73 -2.05
N THR A 41 20.80 -9.32 -2.70
CA THR A 41 21.91 -9.92 -1.99
C THR A 41 22.87 -8.83 -1.48
N SER A 42 23.43 -9.05 -0.30
CA SER A 42 24.36 -8.12 0.33
C SER A 42 25.54 -7.78 -0.60
N GLY A 43 26.04 -6.56 -0.49
CA GLY A 43 27.10 -6.04 -1.33
C GLY A 43 26.61 -5.25 -2.54
N PRO A 44 27.17 -5.45 -3.74
CA PRO A 44 26.87 -4.59 -4.91
C PRO A 44 25.39 -4.54 -5.29
N HIS A 45 24.65 -5.64 -5.19
CA HIS A 45 23.22 -5.66 -5.50
C HIS A 45 22.42 -4.79 -4.52
N ALA A 46 22.71 -4.90 -3.23
CA ALA A 46 22.06 -4.06 -2.22
C ALA A 46 22.39 -2.58 -2.42
N GLN A 47 23.65 -2.24 -2.76
CA GLN A 47 24.04 -0.86 -3.04
C GLN A 47 23.29 -0.25 -4.23
N VAL A 48 23.08 -1.03 -5.29
CA VAL A 48 22.29 -0.61 -6.45
C VAL A 48 20.82 -0.44 -6.04
N ALA A 49 20.26 -1.40 -5.29
CA ALA A 49 18.87 -1.32 -4.82
C ALA A 49 18.65 -0.09 -3.93
N GLU A 50 19.60 0.27 -3.07
CA GLU A 50 19.55 1.48 -2.24
C GLU A 50 19.58 2.76 -3.08
N ALA A 51 20.39 2.79 -4.16
CA ALA A 51 20.40 3.91 -5.07
C ALA A 51 19.05 4.07 -5.78
N VAL A 52 18.45 2.97 -6.22
CA VAL A 52 17.12 2.94 -6.83
C VAL A 52 16.06 3.41 -5.80
N ALA A 53 16.15 2.98 -4.56
CA ALA A 53 15.22 3.40 -3.51
C ALA A 53 15.26 4.92 -3.27
N LYS A 54 16.44 5.53 -3.32
CA LYS A 54 16.58 7.00 -3.22
C LYS A 54 15.92 7.74 -4.39
N GLU A 55 16.05 7.23 -5.61
CA GLU A 55 15.39 7.82 -6.77
C GLU A 55 13.87 7.59 -6.74
N ALA A 56 13.43 6.41 -6.34
CA ALA A 56 12.01 6.09 -6.17
C ALA A 56 11.33 7.06 -5.17
N LYS A 57 12.01 7.36 -4.07
CA LYS A 57 11.51 8.30 -3.06
C LYS A 57 11.27 9.69 -3.61
N LYS A 58 12.10 10.19 -4.53
CA LYS A 58 11.89 11.49 -5.20
C LYS A 58 10.61 11.51 -6.04
N GLN A 59 10.17 10.36 -6.50
CA GLN A 59 8.93 10.17 -7.25
C GLN A 59 7.75 9.78 -6.36
N GLY A 60 7.94 9.82 -5.06
CA GLY A 60 6.90 9.49 -4.11
C GLY A 60 6.67 7.99 -3.91
N ILE A 61 7.61 7.11 -4.26
CA ILE A 61 7.54 5.66 -4.06
C ILE A 61 8.39 5.29 -2.85
N ASP A 62 7.80 4.62 -1.87
CA ASP A 62 8.49 4.12 -0.69
C ASP A 62 9.00 2.70 -0.94
N LEU A 63 10.28 2.60 -1.31
CA LEU A 63 10.96 1.35 -1.61
C LEU A 63 11.96 1.03 -0.50
N LYS A 64 11.73 -0.08 0.19
CA LYS A 64 12.59 -0.56 1.26
C LYS A 64 13.46 -1.72 0.78
N VAL A 65 14.76 -1.59 0.91
CA VAL A 65 15.71 -2.65 0.59
C VAL A 65 15.78 -3.66 1.73
N VAL A 66 15.65 -4.93 1.41
CA VAL A 66 15.84 -6.07 2.33
C VAL A 66 17.04 -6.87 1.84
N GLU A 67 18.09 -6.89 2.65
CA GLU A 67 19.30 -7.61 2.30
C GLU A 67 19.24 -9.08 2.72
N PHE A 68 19.75 -9.93 1.85
CA PHE A 68 19.90 -11.36 2.06
C PHE A 68 21.36 -11.78 1.87
N SER A 69 21.80 -12.78 2.62
CA SER A 69 23.17 -13.29 2.56
C SER A 69 23.36 -14.45 1.58
N ASP A 70 22.29 -14.91 0.95
CA ASP A 70 22.29 -16.04 0.02
C ASP A 70 21.42 -15.73 -1.21
N TYR A 71 21.45 -16.65 -2.20
CA TYR A 71 20.75 -16.47 -3.47
C TYR A 71 19.40 -17.19 -3.57
N VAL A 72 19.01 -17.98 -2.60
CA VAL A 72 17.76 -18.76 -2.59
C VAL A 72 16.68 -18.07 -1.75
N THR A 73 17.04 -17.58 -0.58
CA THR A 73 16.10 -16.97 0.36
C THR A 73 15.33 -15.78 -0.22
N PRO A 74 15.94 -14.89 -1.04
CA PRO A 74 15.18 -13.80 -1.66
C PRO A 74 14.04 -14.28 -2.55
N ASP A 75 14.24 -15.35 -3.32
CA ASP A 75 13.20 -15.91 -4.18
C ASP A 75 12.09 -16.58 -3.36
N LYS A 76 12.44 -17.25 -2.27
CA LYS A 76 11.44 -17.79 -1.35
C LYS A 76 10.60 -16.69 -0.72
N ALA A 77 11.24 -15.64 -0.22
CA ALA A 77 10.54 -14.49 0.37
C ALA A 77 9.62 -13.80 -0.66
N LEU A 78 10.03 -13.71 -1.92
CA LEU A 78 9.20 -13.18 -3.00
C LEU A 78 8.02 -14.11 -3.32
N ALA A 79 8.25 -15.40 -3.43
CA ALA A 79 7.21 -16.39 -3.70
C ALA A 79 6.17 -16.46 -2.55
N ASP A 80 6.62 -16.27 -1.31
CA ASP A 80 5.76 -16.25 -0.11
C ASP A 80 5.04 -14.92 0.10
N GLY A 81 5.41 -13.87 -0.64
CA GLY A 81 4.80 -12.54 -0.55
C GLY A 81 5.36 -11.66 0.58
N ASP A 82 6.45 -12.07 1.22
CA ASP A 82 7.11 -11.29 2.27
C ASP A 82 7.80 -10.05 1.73
N ILE A 83 8.23 -10.09 0.48
CA ILE A 83 8.73 -8.97 -0.31
C ILE A 83 7.99 -8.94 -1.66
N GLN A 84 8.03 -7.80 -2.36
CA GLN A 84 7.30 -7.60 -3.60
C GLN A 84 8.18 -7.61 -4.83
N LEU A 85 9.47 -7.37 -4.68
CA LEU A 85 10.46 -7.31 -5.77
C LEU A 85 11.76 -7.97 -5.34
N ASN A 86 12.53 -8.43 -6.32
CA ASN A 86 13.94 -8.83 -6.18
C ASN A 86 14.81 -8.12 -7.23
N ALA A 87 16.05 -7.82 -6.87
CA ALA A 87 17.02 -7.23 -7.78
C ALA A 87 18.41 -7.83 -7.53
N TYR A 88 18.67 -9.04 -8.04
CA TYR A 88 19.98 -9.68 -7.86
C TYR A 88 20.28 -10.82 -8.84
N GLN A 89 19.29 -11.41 -9.49
CA GLN A 89 19.46 -12.67 -10.22
C GLN A 89 19.30 -12.53 -11.73
N HIS A 90 19.77 -13.55 -12.46
CA HIS A 90 19.52 -13.72 -13.88
C HIS A 90 18.26 -14.56 -14.11
N VAL A 91 17.62 -14.35 -15.25
CA VAL A 91 16.37 -15.05 -15.62
C VAL A 91 16.50 -16.58 -15.52
N PRO A 92 17.56 -17.25 -16.01
CA PRO A 92 17.70 -18.70 -15.89
C PRO A 92 17.71 -19.22 -14.45
N PHE A 93 18.28 -18.46 -13.52
CA PHE A 93 18.26 -18.82 -12.11
C PHE A 93 16.82 -18.78 -11.54
N MET A 94 16.10 -17.71 -11.85
CA MET A 94 14.68 -17.56 -11.44
C MET A 94 13.81 -18.67 -12.04
N GLU A 95 13.95 -18.96 -13.33
CA GLU A 95 13.20 -20.03 -14.00
C GLU A 95 13.48 -21.40 -13.37
N ASN A 96 14.74 -21.69 -13.03
CA ASN A 96 15.09 -22.91 -12.33
C ASN A 96 14.49 -22.98 -10.92
N PHE A 97 14.52 -21.86 -10.20
CA PHE A 97 13.84 -21.76 -8.90
C PHE A 97 12.36 -22.05 -9.02
N ASN A 98 11.66 -21.42 -9.98
CA ASN A 98 10.25 -21.66 -10.24
C ASN A 98 9.95 -23.13 -10.49
N LYS A 99 10.76 -23.77 -11.34
CA LYS A 99 10.60 -25.18 -11.69
C LYS A 99 10.77 -26.11 -10.50
N GLN A 100 11.74 -25.81 -9.64
CA GLN A 100 12.04 -26.65 -8.47
C GLN A 100 11.04 -26.44 -7.32
N ASN A 101 10.45 -25.25 -7.20
CA ASN A 101 9.63 -24.87 -6.07
C ASN A 101 8.13 -24.70 -6.42
N GLY A 102 7.73 -24.92 -7.68
CA GLY A 102 6.35 -24.72 -8.11
C GLY A 102 5.88 -23.28 -8.00
N SER A 103 6.78 -22.32 -8.14
CA SER A 103 6.49 -20.88 -8.09
C SER A 103 6.37 -20.27 -9.48
N ASN A 104 5.89 -19.02 -9.54
CA ASN A 104 5.62 -18.30 -10.79
C ASN A 104 6.24 -16.90 -10.76
N LEU A 105 7.47 -16.78 -10.32
CA LEU A 105 8.20 -15.51 -10.36
C LEU A 105 8.42 -15.10 -11.83
N VAL A 106 8.33 -13.80 -12.09
CA VAL A 106 8.47 -13.23 -13.44
C VAL A 106 9.49 -12.10 -13.44
N ALA A 107 10.21 -11.96 -14.55
CA ALA A 107 11.07 -10.82 -14.79
C ALA A 107 10.22 -9.63 -15.28
N ILE A 108 10.42 -8.46 -14.73
CA ILE A 108 9.72 -7.22 -15.11
C ILE A 108 10.65 -6.16 -15.71
N GLY A 109 11.93 -6.42 -15.76
CA GLY A 109 12.97 -5.54 -16.32
C GLY A 109 14.33 -6.18 -16.32
#